data_1365d9836744d19d6378af5314af3d00
#
_entry.id   1365d9836744d19d6378af5314af3d00
#
_cell.length_a   1.000
_cell.length_b   1.000
_cell.length_c   1.000
_cell.angle_alpha   90.00
_cell.angle_beta   90.00
_cell.angle_gamma   90.00
#
_symmetry.space_group_name_H-M   'P 1'
#
loop_
_entity.id
_entity.type
_entity.pdbx_description
1 polymer ?
#
loop_
_entity_poly.entity_id
_entity_poly.type
_entity_poly.pdbx_seq_one_letter_code
_entity_poly.pdbx_strand_id
1 'polypeptide(L)'
;MHGVHPDLVTCAATDAISGEHLILTAAGIDGHVHMISPQQAYACLSNGITTVFGGGIGPTDGSNGTTITSGRWNIERMLEAVEGLPINVGLLGKGNCSMNQPLEEQIVAGACGLKIHEDWGSTPAAIRAALGVADRFDVQVAIHTDTLNESGYVEDTIAAMDGRTIHTLSLIHI
;
A
#
# COMPACT_ATOMS: atom_id res chain seq x y z
N MET A 1 -24.20 32.11 -1.91
CA MET A 1 -23.72 32.37 -3.30
C MET A 1 -24.52 31.51 -4.25
N HIS A 2 -25.03 32.07 -5.32
CA HIS A 2 -25.74 31.27 -6.34
C HIS A 2 -24.78 30.36 -7.05
N GLY A 3 -25.09 29.05 -7.16
CA GLY A 3 -24.26 28.07 -7.83
C GLY A 3 -23.13 27.45 -6.99
N VAL A 4 -22.99 27.82 -5.72
CA VAL A 4 -22.03 27.23 -4.77
C VAL A 4 -22.79 26.30 -3.83
N HIS A 5 -22.27 25.08 -3.66
CA HIS A 5 -22.84 24.15 -2.68
C HIS A 5 -22.79 24.75 -1.27
N PRO A 6 -23.84 24.60 -0.41
CA PRO A 6 -23.88 25.20 0.91
C PRO A 6 -22.63 24.98 1.77
N ASP A 7 -22.06 23.81 1.72
CA ASP A 7 -20.87 23.45 2.50
C ASP A 7 -19.55 24.03 1.94
N LEU A 8 -19.59 24.65 0.75
CA LEU A 8 -18.44 25.26 0.09
C LEU A 8 -18.49 26.80 0.10
N VAL A 9 -19.41 27.38 0.85
CA VAL A 9 -19.50 28.83 0.98
C VAL A 9 -18.38 29.36 1.86
N THR A 10 -17.56 30.25 1.31
CA THR A 10 -16.46 30.87 2.06
C THR A 10 -16.95 31.69 3.24
N CYS A 11 -16.25 31.59 4.34
CA CYS A 11 -16.55 32.31 5.59
C CYS A 11 -15.29 32.85 6.26
N ALA A 12 -15.40 33.46 7.43
CA ALA A 12 -14.28 34.02 8.16
C ALA A 12 -13.20 32.96 8.60
N ALA A 13 -13.58 31.68 8.62
CA ALA A 13 -12.67 30.59 8.94
C ALA A 13 -12.05 29.93 7.69
N THR A 14 -12.31 30.47 6.51
CA THR A 14 -11.78 29.93 5.25
C THR A 14 -10.41 30.54 4.95
N ASP A 15 -9.38 29.68 4.86
CA ASP A 15 -8.09 30.10 4.39
C ASP A 15 -8.08 30.28 2.87
N ALA A 16 -7.49 31.38 2.42
CA ALA A 16 -7.34 31.67 1.00
C ALA A 16 -5.88 31.47 0.57
N ILE A 17 -5.67 30.61 -0.41
CA ILE A 17 -4.37 30.39 -1.03
C ILE A 17 -4.41 30.93 -2.44
N SER A 18 -3.47 31.82 -2.79
CA SER A 18 -3.37 32.38 -4.15
C SER A 18 -2.93 31.30 -5.13
N GLY A 19 -3.74 31.08 -6.17
CA GLY A 19 -3.44 30.21 -7.30
C GLY A 19 -3.06 30.98 -8.58
N GLU A 20 -2.79 32.27 -8.48
CA GLU A 20 -2.47 33.11 -9.63
C GLU A 20 -1.23 32.59 -10.37
N HIS A 21 -1.37 32.40 -11.69
CA HIS A 21 -0.36 31.78 -12.57
C HIS A 21 -0.01 30.31 -12.26
N LEU A 22 -0.83 29.61 -11.44
CA LEU A 22 -0.63 28.21 -11.10
C LEU A 22 -1.75 27.33 -11.66
N ILE A 23 -1.46 26.06 -11.83
CA ILE A 23 -2.44 25.04 -12.17
C ILE A 23 -2.58 24.12 -10.94
N LEU A 24 -3.81 24.03 -10.41
CA LEU A 24 -4.11 23.11 -9.34
C LEU A 24 -4.46 21.73 -9.90
N THR A 25 -3.72 20.73 -9.48
CA THR A 25 -3.98 19.32 -9.81
C THR A 25 -4.17 18.49 -8.56
N ALA A 26 -4.76 17.31 -8.70
CA ALA A 26 -4.71 16.30 -7.65
C ALA A 26 -3.24 15.90 -7.42
N ALA A 27 -2.91 15.60 -6.17
CA ALA A 27 -1.60 15.07 -5.81
C ALA A 27 -1.45 13.61 -6.25
N GLY A 28 -0.20 13.18 -6.42
CA GLY A 28 0.12 11.79 -6.74
C GLY A 28 -0.09 10.86 -5.55
N ILE A 29 -0.43 9.62 -5.88
CA ILE A 29 -0.46 8.48 -4.95
C ILE A 29 0.58 7.48 -5.45
N ASP A 30 1.54 7.13 -4.60
CA ASP A 30 2.52 6.09 -4.90
C ASP A 30 2.08 4.78 -4.22
N GLY A 31 1.71 3.81 -5.05
CA GLY A 31 1.20 2.51 -4.61
C GLY A 31 2.28 1.46 -4.32
N HIS A 32 3.57 1.80 -4.48
CA HIS A 32 4.66 0.82 -4.35
C HIS A 32 5.90 1.44 -3.72
N VAL A 33 5.89 1.61 -2.40
CA VAL A 33 6.96 2.28 -1.68
C VAL A 33 7.67 1.35 -0.71
N HIS A 34 9.00 1.33 -0.79
CA HIS A 34 9.87 0.81 0.26
C HIS A 34 10.10 1.92 1.29
N MET A 35 9.57 1.75 2.50
CA MET A 35 9.69 2.74 3.57
C MET A 35 11.04 2.60 4.25
N ILE A 36 12.05 3.32 3.76
CA ILE A 36 13.45 3.22 4.18
C ILE A 36 13.76 4.22 5.28
N SER A 37 13.28 5.46 5.14
CA SER A 37 13.57 6.53 6.09
C SER A 37 12.48 7.59 6.13
N PRO A 38 12.31 8.32 7.25
CA PRO A 38 11.33 9.40 7.37
C PRO A 38 11.50 10.53 6.36
N GLN A 39 12.72 10.72 5.84
CA GLN A 39 13.03 11.74 4.85
C GLN A 39 12.28 11.53 3.53
N GLN A 40 11.89 10.30 3.22
CA GLN A 40 11.07 10.00 2.04
C GLN A 40 9.76 10.78 2.02
N ALA A 41 9.12 11.00 3.17
CA ALA A 41 7.88 11.76 3.25
C ALA A 41 8.04 13.17 2.66
N TYR A 42 9.12 13.86 3.02
CA TYR A 42 9.42 15.20 2.52
C TYR A 42 9.83 15.19 1.05
N ALA A 43 10.56 14.18 0.62
CA ALA A 43 10.89 13.98 -0.79
C ALA A 43 9.64 13.74 -1.63
N CYS A 44 8.71 12.92 -1.15
CA CYS A 44 7.41 12.70 -1.79
C CYS A 44 6.62 14.00 -1.93
N LEU A 45 6.45 14.75 -0.84
CA LEU A 45 5.71 16.01 -0.84
C LEU A 45 6.33 17.04 -1.80
N SER A 46 7.65 17.16 -1.82
CA SER A 46 8.35 18.08 -2.73
C SER A 46 8.18 17.72 -4.21
N ASN A 47 7.78 16.49 -4.51
CA ASN A 47 7.46 15.98 -5.84
C ASN A 47 5.95 15.82 -6.09
N GLY A 48 5.12 16.39 -5.23
CA GLY A 48 3.66 16.39 -5.40
C GLY A 48 2.97 15.07 -5.06
N ILE A 49 3.63 14.18 -4.33
CA ILE A 49 3.04 12.92 -3.84
C ILE A 49 2.60 13.14 -2.39
N THR A 50 1.32 12.92 -2.09
CA THR A 50 0.76 13.13 -0.77
C THR A 50 0.30 11.84 -0.09
N THR A 51 0.33 10.73 -0.81
CA THR A 51 -0.11 9.44 -0.30
C THR A 51 0.83 8.35 -0.78
N VAL A 52 1.24 7.47 0.13
CA VAL A 52 2.12 6.34 -0.18
C VAL A 52 1.55 5.05 0.40
N PHE A 53 1.63 3.98 -0.39
CA PHE A 53 1.30 2.63 0.06
C PHE A 53 2.55 1.74 -0.03
N GLY A 54 2.79 0.98 1.01
CA GLY A 54 3.94 0.09 1.01
C GLY A 54 4.25 -0.43 2.40
N GLY A 55 5.52 -0.54 2.70
CA GLY A 55 5.97 -1.03 3.98
C GLY A 55 7.48 -1.10 4.09
N GLY A 56 7.92 -1.58 5.21
CA GLY A 56 9.29 -1.79 5.63
C GLY A 56 9.29 -2.19 7.10
N ILE A 57 10.41 -2.60 7.61
CA ILE A 57 10.55 -3.01 9.02
C ILE A 57 11.24 -1.95 9.87
N GLY A 58 11.23 -0.75 9.37
CA GLY A 58 11.76 0.43 10.04
C GLY A 58 13.10 0.92 9.47
N PRO A 59 13.60 2.04 9.99
CA PRO A 59 14.76 2.73 9.44
C PRO A 59 16.06 1.92 9.47
N THR A 60 16.16 0.96 10.38
CA THR A 60 17.38 0.16 10.56
C THR A 60 17.44 -1.05 9.64
N ASP A 61 16.32 -1.45 9.07
CA ASP A 61 16.20 -2.67 8.27
C ASP A 61 15.38 -2.45 6.98
N GLY A 62 15.17 -1.20 6.63
CA GLY A 62 14.40 -0.81 5.45
C GLY A 62 14.95 -1.32 4.13
N SER A 63 16.25 -1.60 4.07
CA SER A 63 16.88 -2.20 2.89
C SER A 63 16.45 -3.63 2.62
N ASN A 64 15.98 -4.35 3.63
CA ASN A 64 15.42 -5.70 3.52
C ASN A 64 13.89 -5.66 3.34
N GLY A 65 13.30 -4.48 3.39
CA GLY A 65 11.87 -4.30 3.22
C GLY A 65 11.48 -4.39 1.75
N THR A 66 10.59 -5.29 1.44
CA THR A 66 10.02 -5.47 0.10
C THR A 66 8.61 -4.89 0.05
N THR A 67 8.44 -3.63 0.44
CA THR A 67 7.13 -2.96 0.51
C THR A 67 6.15 -3.61 1.50
N ILE A 68 6.64 -4.34 2.48
CA ILE A 68 5.83 -5.10 3.43
C ILE A 68 6.23 -4.75 4.86
N THR A 69 5.22 -4.58 5.72
CA THR A 69 5.37 -4.57 7.17
C THR A 69 4.72 -5.81 7.74
N SER A 70 5.53 -6.81 8.13
CA SER A 70 5.06 -8.13 8.46
C SER A 70 4.69 -8.28 9.94
N GLY A 71 3.48 -8.76 10.18
CA GLY A 71 3.00 -9.13 11.51
C GLY A 71 2.48 -7.94 12.32
N ARG A 72 1.59 -8.26 13.26
CA ARG A 72 0.87 -7.28 14.07
C ARG A 72 1.78 -6.27 14.74
N TRP A 73 2.80 -6.75 15.46
CA TRP A 73 3.69 -5.89 16.23
C TRP A 73 4.41 -4.86 15.35
N ASN A 74 4.95 -5.30 14.19
CA ASN A 74 5.65 -4.39 13.29
C ASN A 74 4.71 -3.35 12.67
N ILE A 75 3.46 -3.73 12.35
CA ILE A 75 2.45 -2.81 11.82
C ILE A 75 2.14 -1.74 12.86
N GLU A 76 1.87 -2.12 14.09
CA GLU A 76 1.60 -1.19 15.19
C GLU A 76 2.79 -0.22 15.40
N ARG A 77 4.04 -0.72 15.39
CA ARG A 77 5.25 0.14 15.53
C ARG A 77 5.45 1.07 14.33
N MET A 78 5.18 0.60 13.13
CA MET A 78 5.29 1.44 11.94
C MET A 78 4.21 2.53 11.91
N LEU A 79 2.99 2.23 12.33
CA LEU A 79 1.93 3.24 12.45
C LEU A 79 2.33 4.34 13.44
N GLU A 80 2.88 3.98 14.59
CA GLU A 80 3.43 4.97 15.54
C GLU A 80 4.58 5.79 14.94
N ALA A 81 5.47 5.15 14.18
CA ALA A 81 6.63 5.81 13.59
C ALA A 81 6.24 6.83 12.50
N VAL A 82 5.14 6.62 11.81
CA VAL A 82 4.69 7.51 10.73
C VAL A 82 3.66 8.55 11.17
N GLU A 83 3.16 8.49 12.41
CA GLU A 83 2.09 9.37 12.91
C GLU A 83 2.43 10.86 12.78
N GLY A 84 3.69 11.23 12.96
CA GLY A 84 4.14 12.63 12.86
C GLY A 84 4.52 13.07 11.45
N LEU A 85 4.42 12.23 10.43
CA LEU A 85 4.82 12.57 9.08
C LEU A 85 3.69 13.31 8.34
N PRO A 86 3.99 14.39 7.61
CA PRO A 86 2.98 15.20 6.92
C PRO A 86 2.53 14.57 5.58
N ILE A 87 2.30 13.27 5.54
CA ILE A 87 1.92 12.50 4.36
C ILE A 87 0.96 11.37 4.77
N ASN A 88 0.06 10.99 3.88
CA ASN A 88 -0.79 9.82 4.12
C ASN A 88 0.00 8.54 3.88
N VAL A 89 -0.05 7.61 4.84
CA VAL A 89 0.69 6.35 4.77
C VAL A 89 -0.27 5.18 4.92
N GLY A 90 -0.26 4.27 3.95
CA GLY A 90 -0.92 2.98 4.02
C GLY A 90 0.12 1.86 4.14
N LEU A 91 0.02 1.04 5.18
CA LEU A 91 0.90 -0.11 5.38
C LEU A 91 0.33 -1.37 4.75
N LEU A 92 1.16 -2.12 4.03
CA LEU A 92 0.81 -3.43 3.50
C LEU A 92 1.41 -4.52 4.38
N GLY A 93 0.55 -5.42 4.85
CA GLY A 93 0.94 -6.62 5.57
C GLY A 93 1.52 -7.69 4.64
N LYS A 94 2.20 -8.69 5.20
CA LYS A 94 2.78 -9.81 4.44
C LYS A 94 1.69 -10.78 4.01
N GLY A 95 1.46 -10.87 2.70
CA GLY A 95 0.48 -11.78 2.08
C GLY A 95 0.98 -13.19 1.82
N ASN A 96 2.28 -13.46 1.95
CA ASN A 96 2.89 -14.78 1.72
C ASN A 96 2.61 -15.74 2.89
N CYS A 97 1.37 -16.15 2.99
CA CYS A 97 0.89 -17.11 3.98
C CYS A 97 -0.31 -17.88 3.41
N SER A 98 -0.32 -19.19 3.60
CA SER A 98 -1.43 -20.05 3.18
C SER A 98 -2.52 -20.22 4.25
N MET A 99 -2.40 -19.55 5.39
CA MET A 99 -3.35 -19.55 6.49
C MET A 99 -4.00 -18.18 6.65
N ASN A 100 -5.31 -18.16 6.90
CA ASN A 100 -6.06 -16.91 7.00
C ASN A 100 -5.72 -16.12 8.28
N GLN A 101 -5.60 -16.79 9.43
CA GLN A 101 -5.45 -16.13 10.73
C GLN A 101 -4.28 -15.13 10.76
N PRO A 102 -3.05 -15.44 10.36
CA PRO A 102 -1.96 -14.47 10.38
C PRO A 102 -2.16 -13.29 9.41
N LEU A 103 -2.93 -13.50 8.34
CA LEU A 103 -3.29 -12.44 7.40
C LEU A 103 -4.32 -11.49 8.02
N GLU A 104 -5.36 -12.06 8.65
CA GLU A 104 -6.42 -11.31 9.34
C GLU A 104 -5.86 -10.48 10.49
N GLU A 105 -4.94 -11.04 11.28
CA GLU A 105 -4.29 -10.32 12.39
C GLU A 105 -3.58 -9.05 11.93
N GLN A 106 -2.99 -9.07 10.73
CA GLN A 106 -2.32 -7.90 10.15
C GLN A 106 -3.32 -6.81 9.74
N ILE A 107 -4.44 -7.20 9.13
CA ILE A 107 -5.49 -6.24 8.77
C ILE A 107 -6.10 -5.62 10.05
N VAL A 108 -6.40 -6.43 11.05
CA VAL A 108 -6.92 -5.95 12.34
C VAL A 108 -5.92 -5.03 13.05
N ALA A 109 -4.62 -5.24 12.86
CA ALA A 109 -3.57 -4.37 13.39
C ALA A 109 -3.45 -3.02 12.67
N GLY A 110 -4.14 -2.83 11.54
CA GLY A 110 -4.17 -1.57 10.80
C GLY A 110 -3.50 -1.59 9.44
N ALA A 111 -3.13 -2.76 8.91
CA ALA A 111 -2.70 -2.85 7.52
C ALA A 111 -3.90 -2.54 6.59
N CYS A 112 -3.67 -1.70 5.58
CA CYS A 112 -4.68 -1.33 4.58
C CYS A 112 -4.79 -2.33 3.42
N GLY A 113 -3.98 -3.39 3.45
CA GLY A 113 -3.96 -4.44 2.45
C GLY A 113 -2.83 -5.42 2.70
N LEU A 114 -2.68 -6.36 1.77
CA LEU A 114 -1.65 -7.40 1.83
C LEU A 114 -0.75 -7.31 0.60
N LYS A 115 0.52 -7.58 0.78
CA LYS A 115 1.50 -7.66 -0.31
C LYS A 115 2.09 -9.07 -0.37
N ILE A 116 2.07 -9.64 -1.57
CA ILE A 116 2.72 -10.90 -1.90
C ILE A 116 3.97 -10.60 -2.72
N HIS A 117 5.07 -11.28 -2.41
CA HIS A 117 6.33 -11.14 -3.12
C HIS A 117 6.96 -12.53 -3.35
N GLU A 118 7.54 -12.73 -4.53
CA GLU A 118 8.13 -14.02 -4.92
C GLU A 118 9.26 -14.49 -4.02
N ASP A 119 10.06 -13.57 -3.47
CA ASP A 119 11.17 -13.88 -2.55
C ASP A 119 10.73 -14.74 -1.34
N TRP A 120 9.44 -14.71 -1.01
CA TRP A 120 8.87 -15.48 0.10
C TRP A 120 7.90 -16.57 -0.34
N GLY A 121 7.87 -16.89 -1.64
CA GLY A 121 7.00 -17.91 -2.20
C GLY A 121 5.58 -17.42 -2.50
N SER A 122 5.37 -16.95 -3.73
CA SER A 122 4.04 -16.57 -4.24
C SER A 122 3.26 -17.81 -4.71
N THR A 123 3.07 -18.78 -3.82
CA THR A 123 2.38 -20.02 -4.16
C THR A 123 0.89 -19.77 -4.43
N PRO A 124 0.23 -20.60 -5.26
CA PRO A 124 -1.21 -20.53 -5.47
C PRO A 124 -2.02 -20.58 -4.17
N ALA A 125 -1.53 -21.30 -3.16
CA ALA A 125 -2.18 -21.36 -1.84
C ALA A 125 -2.10 -20.02 -1.11
N ALA A 126 -0.93 -19.35 -1.11
CA ALA A 126 -0.76 -18.05 -0.51
C ALA A 126 -1.62 -16.98 -1.21
N ILE A 127 -1.64 -16.98 -2.55
CA ILE A 127 -2.45 -16.05 -3.34
C ILE A 127 -3.93 -16.21 -3.00
N ARG A 128 -4.45 -17.44 -3.01
CA ARG A 128 -5.86 -17.70 -2.66
C ARG A 128 -6.21 -17.31 -1.23
N ALA A 129 -5.32 -17.57 -0.27
CA ALA A 129 -5.54 -17.20 1.13
C ALA A 129 -5.58 -15.68 1.30
N ALA A 130 -4.61 -14.97 0.73
CA ALA A 130 -4.55 -13.50 0.79
C ALA A 130 -5.79 -12.86 0.16
N LEU A 131 -6.19 -13.31 -1.04
CA LEU A 131 -7.38 -12.80 -1.71
C LEU A 131 -8.66 -13.14 -0.95
N GLY A 132 -8.76 -14.33 -0.34
CA GLY A 132 -9.92 -14.70 0.47
C GLY A 132 -10.06 -13.85 1.75
N VAL A 133 -8.95 -13.44 2.35
CA VAL A 133 -8.98 -12.50 3.48
C VAL A 133 -9.32 -11.09 2.98
N ALA A 134 -8.73 -10.66 1.86
CA ALA A 134 -9.02 -9.36 1.27
C ALA A 134 -10.50 -9.19 0.92
N ASP A 135 -11.13 -10.19 0.34
CA ASP A 135 -12.57 -10.19 0.05
C ASP A 135 -13.43 -10.01 1.32
N ARG A 136 -13.02 -10.60 2.44
CA ARG A 136 -13.77 -10.50 3.71
C ARG A 136 -13.62 -9.16 4.40
N PHE A 137 -12.46 -8.51 4.26
CA PHE A 137 -12.15 -7.25 4.94
C PHE A 137 -12.27 -6.03 4.02
N ASP A 138 -12.63 -6.23 2.76
CA ASP A 138 -12.71 -5.19 1.74
C ASP A 138 -11.40 -4.38 1.62
N VAL A 139 -10.29 -5.11 1.51
CA VAL A 139 -8.95 -4.53 1.34
C VAL A 139 -8.27 -5.05 0.09
N GLN A 140 -7.24 -4.35 -0.37
CA GLN A 140 -6.51 -4.76 -1.57
C GLN A 140 -5.46 -5.84 -1.29
N VAL A 141 -5.12 -6.60 -2.33
CA VAL A 141 -3.89 -7.39 -2.41
C VAL A 141 -3.01 -6.81 -3.52
N ALA A 142 -1.75 -6.59 -3.22
CA ALA A 142 -0.73 -6.27 -4.20
C ALA A 142 0.21 -7.47 -4.36
N ILE A 143 0.62 -7.77 -5.59
CA ILE A 143 1.55 -8.86 -5.87
C ILE A 143 2.71 -8.38 -6.74
N HIS A 144 3.92 -8.73 -6.33
CA HIS A 144 5.09 -8.77 -7.20
C HIS A 144 5.32 -10.24 -7.51
N THR A 145 5.15 -10.62 -8.77
CA THR A 145 5.30 -12.01 -9.18
C THR A 145 6.54 -12.17 -10.04
N ASP A 146 7.24 -13.27 -9.79
CA ASP A 146 8.39 -13.67 -10.57
C ASP A 146 7.95 -14.52 -11.75
N THR A 147 8.40 -14.12 -12.93
CA THR A 147 8.24 -14.90 -14.15
C THR A 147 9.28 -16.01 -14.29
N LEU A 148 10.36 -15.97 -13.50
CA LEU A 148 11.40 -17.01 -13.48
C LEU A 148 11.05 -18.20 -12.60
N ASN A 149 10.10 -18.04 -11.74
CA ASN A 149 9.29 -19.08 -11.18
C ASN A 149 9.93 -20.09 -10.24
N GLU A 150 10.08 -19.68 -9.03
CA GLU A 150 10.41 -20.64 -7.96
C GLU A 150 9.20 -21.51 -7.56
N SER A 151 7.98 -21.20 -7.98
CA SER A 151 6.77 -21.87 -7.49
C SER A 151 5.67 -22.14 -8.54
N GLY A 152 6.02 -22.20 -9.82
CA GLY A 152 5.08 -22.49 -10.89
C GLY A 152 5.21 -21.55 -12.10
N TYR A 153 4.24 -21.48 -12.97
CA TYR A 153 4.24 -20.63 -14.15
C TYR A 153 3.27 -19.46 -13.95
N VAL A 154 3.40 -18.41 -14.76
CA VAL A 154 2.51 -17.24 -14.67
C VAL A 154 1.02 -17.63 -14.79
N GLU A 155 0.74 -18.69 -15.54
CA GLU A 155 -0.59 -19.27 -15.68
C GLU A 155 -1.13 -19.80 -14.35
N ASP A 156 -0.29 -20.38 -13.49
CA ASP A 156 -0.67 -20.86 -12.16
C ASP A 156 -1.02 -19.67 -11.25
N THR A 157 -0.26 -18.57 -11.37
CA THR A 157 -0.54 -17.32 -10.67
C THR A 157 -1.89 -16.74 -11.10
N ILE A 158 -2.13 -16.63 -12.40
CA ILE A 158 -3.39 -16.14 -12.96
C ILE A 158 -4.56 -17.05 -12.53
N ALA A 159 -4.39 -18.37 -12.60
CA ALA A 159 -5.39 -19.32 -12.13
C ALA A 159 -5.69 -19.19 -10.62
N ALA A 160 -4.68 -18.85 -9.82
CA ALA A 160 -4.87 -18.66 -8.38
C ALA A 160 -5.63 -17.37 -8.05
N MET A 161 -5.62 -16.36 -8.91
CA MET A 161 -6.41 -15.14 -8.77
C MET A 161 -7.91 -15.41 -8.94
N ASP A 162 -8.28 -16.39 -9.76
CA ASP A 162 -9.66 -16.85 -9.93
C ASP A 162 -10.65 -15.72 -10.27
N GLY A 163 -10.24 -14.84 -11.18
CA GLY A 163 -11.04 -13.69 -11.64
C GLY A 163 -11.19 -12.56 -10.61
N ARG A 164 -10.54 -12.66 -9.45
CA ARG A 164 -10.57 -11.61 -8.40
C ARG A 164 -9.64 -10.46 -8.72
N THR A 165 -9.95 -9.29 -8.19
CA THR A 165 -9.12 -8.10 -8.35
C THR A 165 -7.83 -8.22 -7.53
N ILE A 166 -6.71 -7.95 -8.17
CA ILE A 166 -5.39 -7.89 -7.56
C ILE A 166 -4.56 -6.80 -8.25
N HIS A 167 -3.75 -6.08 -7.48
CA HIS A 167 -2.85 -5.07 -8.01
C HIS A 167 -1.51 -5.71 -8.31
N THR A 168 -1.20 -5.92 -9.57
CA THR A 168 0.10 -6.46 -10.00
C THR A 168 1.14 -5.35 -10.08
N LEU A 169 2.26 -5.54 -9.39
CA LEU A 169 3.36 -4.58 -9.31
C LEU A 169 4.61 -5.21 -9.96
N SER A 170 5.34 -4.39 -10.73
CA SER A 170 6.65 -4.77 -11.28
C SER A 170 6.64 -6.09 -12.06
N LEU A 171 5.72 -6.26 -12.98
CA LEU A 171 5.77 -7.33 -13.97
C LEU A 171 6.90 -7.01 -14.95
N ILE A 172 8.11 -7.43 -14.61
CA ILE A 172 9.32 -6.93 -15.27
C ILE A 172 9.59 -7.60 -16.62
N HIS A 173 9.06 -8.77 -16.88
CA HIS A 173 9.33 -9.52 -18.10
C HIS A 173 8.06 -10.12 -18.70
N ILE A 174 7.36 -9.30 -19.42
CA ILE A 174 6.43 -9.78 -20.44
C ILE A 174 7.03 -9.48 -21.81
#